data_18e4cbf13ad228e0ddba7a85b9dfb2b3
#
_entry.id   18e4cbf13ad228e0ddba7a85b9dfb2b3
#
_cell.length_a   1.000
_cell.length_b   1.000
_cell.length_c   1.000
_cell.angle_alpha   90.00
_cell.angle_beta   90.00
_cell.angle_gamma   90.00
#
_symmetry.space_group_name_H-M   'P 1'
#
loop_
_entity.id
_entity.type
_entity.pdbx_description
1 polymer ?
#
loop_
_entity_poly.entity_id
_entity_poly.type
_entity_poly.pdbx_seq_one_letter_code
_entity_poly.pdbx_strand_id
1 'polypeptide(L)'
;MNKSTRIHEILDSGTNDDKIGILESLSQSSDKKIINKIITKLDDSEIEVRGESFSSLFLNKNDISQFLIHALSLENKNVRAFSALVLANRGDKNAIPALELLTKDPSSVVRDCALGALEYLRKSKFNKKI
;
A
#
# COMPACT_ATOMS: atom_id res chain seq x y z
N MET A 1 12.47 3.24 -25.30
CA MET A 1 11.76 3.33 -24.02
C MET A 1 12.06 2.07 -23.23
N ASN A 2 12.49 2.21 -21.99
CA ASN A 2 12.78 1.04 -21.17
C ASN A 2 11.50 0.46 -20.53
N LYS A 3 11.62 -0.72 -19.96
CA LYS A 3 10.50 -1.43 -19.37
C LYS A 3 9.84 -0.66 -18.23
N SER A 4 10.66 -0.02 -17.39
CA SER A 4 10.15 0.76 -16.26
C SER A 4 9.31 1.96 -16.72
N THR A 5 9.75 2.68 -17.73
CA THR A 5 9.01 3.81 -18.30
C THR A 5 7.68 3.36 -18.87
N ARG A 6 7.66 2.23 -19.57
CA ARG A 6 6.43 1.69 -20.14
C ARG A 6 5.42 1.29 -19.04
N ILE A 7 5.91 0.69 -17.96
CA ILE A 7 5.05 0.35 -16.82
C ILE A 7 4.42 1.61 -16.24
N HIS A 8 5.20 2.66 -16.04
CA HIS A 8 4.68 3.92 -15.50
C HIS A 8 3.60 4.53 -16.42
N GLU A 9 3.84 4.51 -17.73
CA GLU A 9 2.87 5.03 -18.69
C GLU A 9 1.54 4.26 -18.64
N ILE A 10 1.60 2.93 -18.58
CA ILE A 10 0.38 2.12 -18.51
C ILE A 10 -0.37 2.42 -17.22
N LEU A 11 0.33 2.51 -16.10
CA LEU A 11 -0.32 2.79 -14.82
C LEU A 11 -0.92 4.20 -14.76
N ASP A 12 -0.36 5.15 -15.50
CA ASP A 12 -0.88 6.52 -15.53
C ASP A 12 -2.06 6.70 -16.50
N SER A 13 -1.98 6.09 -17.66
CA SER A 13 -2.93 6.41 -18.75
C SER A 13 -3.47 5.20 -19.51
N GLY A 14 -3.16 3.99 -19.11
CA GLY A 14 -3.71 2.79 -19.73
C GLY A 14 -5.16 2.57 -19.37
N THR A 15 -5.80 1.61 -20.03
CA THR A 15 -7.15 1.17 -19.67
C THR A 15 -7.13 0.50 -18.29
N ASN A 16 -8.31 0.33 -17.68
CA ASN A 16 -8.41 -0.41 -16.42
C ASN A 16 -7.84 -1.83 -16.56
N ASP A 17 -8.17 -2.51 -17.64
CA ASP A 17 -7.68 -3.87 -17.86
C ASP A 17 -6.15 -3.90 -17.97
N ASP A 18 -5.57 -2.92 -18.69
CA ASP A 18 -4.12 -2.82 -18.81
C ASP A 18 -3.46 -2.57 -17.45
N LYS A 19 -4.02 -1.65 -16.67
CA LYS A 19 -3.51 -1.34 -15.34
C LYS A 19 -3.57 -2.56 -14.42
N ILE A 20 -4.70 -3.25 -14.40
CA ILE A 20 -4.91 -4.44 -13.57
C ILE A 20 -3.90 -5.53 -13.96
N GLY A 21 -3.77 -5.81 -15.26
CA GLY A 21 -2.83 -6.81 -15.75
C GLY A 21 -1.39 -6.52 -15.35
N ILE A 22 -0.98 -5.27 -15.47
CA ILE A 22 0.36 -4.86 -15.06
C ILE A 22 0.55 -5.01 -13.54
N LEU A 23 -0.43 -4.56 -12.75
CA LEU A 23 -0.35 -4.67 -11.29
C LEU A 23 -0.24 -6.11 -10.84
N GLU A 24 -1.01 -7.01 -11.44
CA GLU A 24 -0.91 -8.44 -11.15
C GLU A 24 0.50 -8.96 -11.42
N SER A 25 1.09 -8.57 -12.55
CA SER A 25 2.42 -9.04 -12.93
C SER A 25 3.53 -8.50 -12.03
N LEU A 26 3.28 -7.42 -11.31
CA LEU A 26 4.28 -6.76 -10.47
C LEU A 26 4.19 -7.12 -8.99
N SER A 27 3.34 -8.08 -8.62
CA SER A 27 3.10 -8.40 -7.21
C SER A 27 4.34 -8.88 -6.45
N GLN A 28 5.41 -9.29 -7.14
CA GLN A 28 6.65 -9.72 -6.50
C GLN A 28 7.84 -8.83 -6.84
N SER A 29 7.60 -7.63 -7.35
CA SER A 29 8.68 -6.70 -7.65
C SER A 29 9.37 -6.23 -6.38
N SER A 30 10.71 -6.13 -6.42
CA SER A 30 11.51 -5.51 -5.36
C SER A 30 12.06 -4.15 -5.81
N ASP A 31 11.71 -3.70 -7.00
CA ASP A 31 12.19 -2.44 -7.54
C ASP A 31 11.52 -1.26 -6.84
N LYS A 32 12.33 -0.40 -6.24
CA LYS A 32 11.86 0.75 -5.46
C LYS A 32 10.92 1.65 -6.26
N LYS A 33 11.28 1.98 -7.49
CA LYS A 33 10.48 2.88 -8.32
C LYS A 33 9.14 2.26 -8.69
N ILE A 34 9.13 0.96 -8.96
CA ILE A 34 7.91 0.24 -9.27
C ILE A 34 7.00 0.16 -8.04
N ILE A 35 7.56 -0.20 -6.88
CA ILE A 35 6.79 -0.28 -5.64
C ILE A 35 6.15 1.07 -5.32
N ASN A 36 6.93 2.15 -5.39
CA ASN A 36 6.40 3.49 -5.12
C ASN A 36 5.32 3.88 -6.13
N LYS A 37 5.45 3.46 -7.38
CA LYS A 37 4.41 3.72 -8.39
C LYS A 37 3.12 2.95 -8.06
N ILE A 38 3.24 1.70 -7.66
CA ILE A 38 2.07 0.90 -7.26
C ILE A 38 1.36 1.57 -6.07
N ILE A 39 2.11 2.08 -5.11
CA ILE A 39 1.54 2.78 -3.95
C ILE A 39 0.68 3.96 -4.39
N THR A 40 1.10 4.71 -5.41
CA THR A 40 0.29 5.83 -5.90
C THR A 40 -1.05 5.38 -6.47
N LYS A 41 -1.15 4.14 -6.94
CA LYS A 41 -2.39 3.60 -7.50
C LYS A 41 -3.41 3.20 -6.44
N LEU A 42 -3.05 3.28 -5.17
CA LEU A 42 -4.02 3.18 -4.08
C LEU A 42 -5.03 4.35 -4.12
N ASP A 43 -4.74 5.38 -4.88
CA ASP A 43 -5.64 6.53 -5.09
C ASP A 43 -6.17 6.60 -6.52
N ASP A 44 -6.08 5.54 -7.29
CA ASP A 44 -6.60 5.55 -8.67
C ASP A 44 -8.11 5.83 -8.65
N SER A 45 -8.60 6.51 -9.68
CA SER A 45 -10.02 6.86 -9.77
C SER A 45 -10.94 5.64 -9.86
N GLU A 46 -10.40 4.51 -10.34
CA GLU A 46 -11.18 3.29 -10.53
C GLU A 46 -10.98 2.33 -9.36
N ILE A 47 -12.09 1.87 -8.79
CA ILE A 47 -12.05 1.00 -7.60
C ILE A 47 -11.31 -0.32 -7.89
N GLU A 48 -11.47 -0.87 -9.10
CA GLU A 48 -10.81 -2.12 -9.47
C GLU A 48 -9.29 -1.95 -9.48
N VAL A 49 -8.81 -0.80 -9.95
CA VAL A 49 -7.37 -0.50 -9.97
C VAL A 49 -6.85 -0.32 -8.55
N ARG A 50 -7.59 0.40 -7.70
CA ARG A 50 -7.21 0.54 -6.28
C ARG A 50 -7.11 -0.81 -5.59
N GLY A 51 -8.10 -1.69 -5.83
CA GLY A 51 -8.12 -3.03 -5.24
C GLY A 51 -6.95 -3.88 -5.69
N GLU A 52 -6.61 -3.82 -6.97
CA GLU A 52 -5.48 -4.58 -7.50
C GLU A 52 -4.15 -4.05 -7.00
N SER A 53 -4.02 -2.72 -6.86
CA SER A 53 -2.85 -2.12 -6.25
C SER A 53 -2.66 -2.61 -4.81
N PHE A 54 -3.74 -2.62 -4.04
CA PHE A 54 -3.73 -3.14 -2.67
C PHE A 54 -3.27 -4.61 -2.65
N SER A 55 -3.87 -5.43 -3.50
CA SER A 55 -3.54 -6.86 -3.58
C SER A 55 -2.08 -7.08 -3.97
N SER A 56 -1.59 -6.33 -4.94
CA SER A 56 -0.21 -6.43 -5.40
C SER A 56 0.77 -6.16 -4.26
N LEU A 57 0.51 -5.11 -3.48
CA LEU A 57 1.35 -4.76 -2.33
C LEU A 57 1.21 -5.78 -1.19
N PHE A 58 -0.01 -6.23 -0.93
CA PHE A 58 -0.28 -7.23 0.11
C PHE A 58 0.41 -8.55 -0.19
N LEU A 59 0.36 -9.01 -1.44
CA LEU A 59 0.91 -10.30 -1.85
C LEU A 59 2.42 -10.30 -2.03
N ASN A 60 3.06 -9.13 -2.07
CA ASN A 60 4.49 -9.01 -2.28
C ASN A 60 5.24 -9.62 -1.10
N LYS A 61 6.04 -10.65 -1.35
CA LYS A 61 6.79 -11.36 -0.30
C LYS A 61 8.12 -10.71 0.04
N ASN A 62 8.54 -9.71 -0.73
CA ASN A 62 9.75 -8.96 -0.43
C ASN A 62 9.52 -8.03 0.76
N ASP A 63 10.61 -7.62 1.40
CA ASP A 63 10.52 -6.64 2.49
C ASP A 63 10.31 -5.25 1.91
N ILE A 64 9.06 -4.86 1.76
CA ILE A 64 8.68 -3.56 1.21
C ILE A 64 8.09 -2.64 2.28
N SER A 65 8.17 -3.02 3.55
CA SER A 65 7.52 -2.27 4.63
C SER A 65 8.01 -0.82 4.72
N GLN A 66 9.28 -0.54 4.45
CA GLN A 66 9.81 0.81 4.52
C GLN A 66 9.17 1.75 3.50
N PHE A 67 8.86 1.24 2.31
CA PHE A 67 8.17 2.05 1.30
C PHE A 67 6.74 2.37 1.72
N LEU A 68 6.06 1.41 2.34
CA LEU A 68 4.70 1.61 2.85
C LEU A 68 4.69 2.52 4.07
N ILE A 69 5.69 2.40 4.96
CA ILE A 69 5.82 3.30 6.11
C ILE A 69 6.05 4.74 5.63
N HIS A 70 6.92 4.93 4.64
CA HIS A 70 7.13 6.25 4.04
C HIS A 70 5.82 6.81 3.47
N ALA A 71 5.00 5.94 2.86
CA ALA A 71 3.73 6.34 2.27
C ALA A 71 2.73 6.88 3.31
N LEU A 72 2.90 6.56 4.58
CA LEU A 72 2.06 7.11 5.65
C LEU A 72 2.24 8.60 5.85
N SER A 73 3.27 9.20 5.26
CA SER A 73 3.55 10.64 5.34
C SER A 73 3.34 11.37 4.02
N LEU A 74 2.87 10.68 2.98
CA LEU A 74 2.61 11.32 1.70
C LEU A 74 1.38 12.22 1.76
N GLU A 75 1.34 13.20 0.85
CA GLU A 75 0.31 14.23 0.89
C GLU A 75 -1.10 13.72 0.68
N ASN A 76 -1.27 12.70 -0.16
CA ASN A 76 -2.58 12.15 -0.49
C ASN A 76 -3.14 11.32 0.67
N LYS A 77 -4.29 11.73 1.20
CA LYS A 77 -4.90 11.05 2.36
C LYS A 77 -5.32 9.61 2.06
N ASN A 78 -5.75 9.32 0.83
CA ASN A 78 -6.15 7.95 0.48
C ASN A 78 -4.95 7.03 0.44
N VAL A 79 -3.81 7.52 -0.05
CA VAL A 79 -2.56 6.75 -0.02
C VAL A 79 -2.14 6.49 1.43
N ARG A 80 -2.25 7.49 2.32
CA ARG A 80 -1.93 7.28 3.74
C ARG A 80 -2.84 6.22 4.37
N ALA A 81 -4.15 6.35 4.15
CA ALA A 81 -5.13 5.43 4.72
C ALA A 81 -4.92 3.98 4.24
N PHE A 82 -4.83 3.81 2.93
CA PHE A 82 -4.69 2.46 2.37
C PHE A 82 -3.33 1.84 2.66
N SER A 83 -2.27 2.64 2.71
CA SER A 83 -0.95 2.13 3.10
C SER A 83 -0.97 1.59 4.53
N ALA A 84 -1.68 2.27 5.44
CA ALA A 84 -1.86 1.76 6.80
C ALA A 84 -2.54 0.39 6.80
N LEU A 85 -3.58 0.21 5.98
CA LEU A 85 -4.29 -1.06 5.89
C LEU A 85 -3.44 -2.15 5.25
N VAL A 86 -2.64 -1.82 4.23
CA VAL A 86 -1.72 -2.80 3.64
C VAL A 86 -0.72 -3.28 4.68
N LEU A 87 -0.12 -2.36 5.43
CA LEU A 87 0.84 -2.72 6.49
C LEU A 87 0.22 -3.65 7.52
N ALA A 88 -1.01 -3.36 7.93
CA ALA A 88 -1.72 -4.19 8.90
C ALA A 88 -1.96 -5.60 8.33
N ASN A 89 -2.49 -5.68 7.12
CA ASN A 89 -2.79 -6.98 6.50
C ASN A 89 -1.54 -7.81 6.23
N ARG A 90 -0.41 -7.15 5.96
CA ARG A 90 0.88 -7.82 5.81
C ARG A 90 1.46 -8.30 7.15
N GLY A 91 0.97 -7.76 8.26
CA GLY A 91 1.54 -8.06 9.57
C GLY A 91 2.88 -7.37 9.83
N ASP A 92 3.09 -6.22 9.20
CA ASP A 92 4.36 -5.47 9.29
C ASP A 92 4.42 -4.69 10.61
N LYS A 93 4.78 -5.36 11.69
CA LYS A 93 4.78 -4.79 13.06
C LYS A 93 5.78 -3.65 13.24
N ASN A 94 6.80 -3.58 12.38
CA ASN A 94 7.73 -2.47 12.41
C ASN A 94 7.07 -1.13 12.05
N ALA A 95 5.84 -1.16 11.53
CA ALA A 95 5.07 0.05 11.23
C ALA A 95 4.34 0.62 12.46
N ILE A 96 4.29 -0.10 13.58
CA ILE A 96 3.51 0.35 14.75
C ILE A 96 3.88 1.76 15.20
N PRO A 97 5.15 2.14 15.37
CA PRO A 97 5.45 3.52 15.77
C PRO A 97 4.94 4.58 14.80
N ALA A 98 5.06 4.33 13.50
CA ALA A 98 4.56 5.27 12.49
C ALA A 98 3.03 5.33 12.48
N LEU A 99 2.37 4.20 12.68
CA LEU A 99 0.91 4.15 12.77
C LEU A 99 0.40 4.88 14.01
N GLU A 100 1.13 4.83 15.11
CA GLU A 100 0.77 5.59 16.31
C GLU A 100 0.77 7.09 16.05
N LEU A 101 1.77 7.58 15.30
CA LEU A 101 1.79 8.98 14.88
C LEU A 101 0.62 9.31 13.96
N LEU A 102 0.24 8.38 13.12
CA LEU A 102 -0.84 8.57 12.15
C LEU A 102 -2.22 8.68 12.81
N THR A 103 -2.37 8.25 14.07
CA THR A 103 -3.63 8.42 14.81
C THR A 103 -3.98 9.88 15.04
N LYS A 104 -3.05 10.80 14.79
CA LYS A 104 -3.26 12.24 14.92
C LYS A 104 -3.39 12.94 13.57
N ASP A 105 -3.57 12.17 12.51
CA ASP A 105 -3.69 12.73 11.15
C ASP A 105 -4.85 13.72 11.06
N PRO A 106 -4.73 14.77 10.22
CA PRO A 106 -5.85 15.72 10.02
C PRO A 106 -7.13 15.08 9.47
N SER A 107 -7.00 13.99 8.71
CA SER A 107 -8.15 13.29 8.12
C SER A 107 -8.72 12.26 9.10
N SER A 108 -10.03 12.32 9.33
CA SER A 108 -10.69 11.33 10.20
C SER A 108 -10.60 9.92 9.62
N VAL A 109 -10.71 9.78 8.30
CA VAL A 109 -10.58 8.47 7.65
C VAL A 109 -9.20 7.89 7.89
N VAL A 110 -8.15 8.69 7.78
CA VAL A 110 -6.78 8.24 8.05
C VAL A 110 -6.62 7.86 9.51
N ARG A 111 -7.15 8.66 10.44
CA ARG A 111 -7.10 8.33 11.87
C ARG A 111 -7.75 6.98 12.15
N ASP A 112 -8.93 6.76 11.57
CA ASP A 112 -9.67 5.51 11.77
C ASP A 112 -8.91 4.31 11.20
N CYS A 113 -8.31 4.47 10.03
CA CYS A 113 -7.50 3.41 9.43
C CYS A 113 -6.25 3.12 10.27
N ALA A 114 -5.62 4.14 10.82
CA ALA A 114 -4.46 3.97 11.70
C ALA A 114 -4.84 3.20 12.97
N LEU A 115 -5.96 3.57 13.60
CA LEU A 115 -6.44 2.86 14.80
C LEU A 115 -6.76 1.41 14.51
N GLY A 116 -7.46 1.15 13.40
CA GLY A 116 -7.79 -0.21 12.99
C GLY A 116 -6.55 -1.03 12.68
N ALA A 117 -5.57 -0.43 12.01
CA ALA A 117 -4.31 -1.10 11.70
C ALA A 117 -3.55 -1.47 12.96
N LEU A 118 -3.47 -0.55 13.92
CA LEU A 118 -2.81 -0.81 15.20
C LEU A 118 -3.48 -1.95 15.96
N GLU A 119 -4.81 -1.92 16.03
CA GLU A 119 -5.56 -2.97 16.70
C GLU A 119 -5.29 -4.33 16.06
N TYR A 120 -5.34 -4.38 14.74
CA TYR A 120 -5.09 -5.62 14.01
C TYR A 120 -3.66 -6.15 14.25
N LEU A 121 -2.66 -5.29 14.16
CA LEU A 121 -1.26 -5.69 14.36
C LEU A 121 -1.00 -6.17 15.78
N ARG A 122 -1.59 -5.52 16.77
CA ARG A 122 -1.43 -5.91 18.18
C ARG A 122 -2.11 -7.24 18.48
N LYS A 123 -3.28 -7.48 17.91
CA LYS A 123 -3.99 -8.76 18.07
C LYS A 123 -3.30 -9.91 17.35
N SER A 124 -2.77 -9.67 16.15
CA SER A 124 -2.13 -10.72 15.36
C SER A 124 -0.93 -11.34 16.06
N LYS A 125 -0.34 -10.62 17.03
CA LYS A 125 0.75 -11.12 17.83
C LYS A 125 0.37 -12.39 18.59
N PHE A 126 -0.86 -12.48 19.08
CA PHE A 126 -1.34 -13.64 19.81
C PHE A 126 -1.62 -14.82 18.87
N ASN A 127 -2.20 -14.54 17.71
CA ASN A 127 -2.56 -15.58 16.76
C ASN A 127 -1.34 -16.32 16.22
N LYS A 128 -0.20 -15.67 16.11
CA LYS A 128 1.04 -16.28 15.61
C LYS A 128 1.68 -17.25 16.60
N LYS A 129 1.27 -17.26 17.83
CA LYS A 129 1.82 -18.14 18.86
C LYS A 129 1.08 -19.47 18.98
N ILE A 130 -0.02 -19.56 18.29
CA ILE A 130 -0.85 -20.76 18.26
C ILE A 130 -0.51 -21.58 17.05
#